data_ec78bbfc94e5c9e37ec1882ab0e708f3
#
_entry.id   ec78bbfc94e5c9e37ec1882ab0e708f3
#
_cell.length_a   1.000
_cell.length_b   1.000
_cell.length_c   1.000
_cell.angle_alpha   90.00
_cell.angle_beta   90.00
_cell.angle_gamma   90.00
#
_symmetry.space_group_name_H-M   'P 1'
#
loop_
_entity.id
_entity.type
_entity.pdbx_description
1 polymer ?
#
loop_
_entity_poly.entity_id
_entity_poly.type
_entity_poly.pdbx_seq_one_letter_code
_entity_poly.pdbx_strand_id
1 'polypeptide(L)'
;MNTSSAKVLSTEVFAAGFVFLEGPRWRGDRLWVSDMHGHTVYRLTTDGTREAMAAVPGKPSGIGFLPDGTPLIVSMHDRKLMKLVAGQLQLHADLSELCPHEINDMVVDKHGNAYVGNIGFNLLAGEKFKPTNFVLVTPDGKAREVARDLAVPNGPVITADGKRLIVAESWAKKLSVFDIAADGSLSHRKVFAELDIAPDGICLDAEGAIWVAGFNSDTFVRVLEGGRITHKVKVVDRYPVACTLGGADGHTLFCLTYQGTIKEMGLNKEASRIETVRVDVPAGGSP
;
A
#
# COMPACT_ATOMS: atom_id res chain seq x y z
N MET A 1 9.20 -17.11 -29.28
CA MET A 1 8.62 -16.28 -28.20
C MET A 1 9.55 -15.09 -28.00
N ASN A 2 9.10 -13.88 -28.32
CA ASN A 2 9.93 -12.68 -28.22
C ASN A 2 10.08 -12.33 -26.72
N THR A 3 11.21 -12.68 -26.12
CA THR A 3 11.59 -12.22 -24.77
C THR A 3 12.11 -10.79 -24.88
N SER A 4 11.19 -9.84 -25.10
CA SER A 4 11.56 -8.43 -24.95
C SER A 4 12.04 -8.23 -23.49
N SER A 5 13.28 -7.78 -23.33
CA SER A 5 13.80 -7.42 -22.01
C SER A 5 12.94 -6.31 -21.40
N ALA A 6 12.70 -6.38 -20.08
CA ALA A 6 11.94 -5.36 -19.38
C ALA A 6 12.57 -3.95 -19.59
N LYS A 7 11.73 -2.96 -19.86
CA LYS A 7 12.17 -1.54 -19.98
C LYS A 7 12.67 -1.07 -18.60
N VAL A 8 13.87 -0.50 -18.56
CA VAL A 8 14.47 0.04 -17.33
C VAL A 8 14.30 1.55 -17.29
N LEU A 9 13.78 2.05 -16.18
CA LEU A 9 13.52 3.47 -15.92
C LEU A 9 14.31 3.93 -14.69
N SER A 10 14.61 5.22 -14.61
CA SER A 10 15.25 5.88 -13.47
C SER A 10 14.33 6.94 -12.88
N THR A 11 14.51 7.21 -11.60
CA THR A 11 13.70 8.14 -10.82
C THR A 11 14.40 9.48 -10.62
N GLU A 12 13.60 10.49 -10.27
CA GLU A 12 14.02 11.79 -9.75
C GLU A 12 13.43 11.99 -8.35
N VAL A 13 14.17 12.69 -7.47
CA VAL A 13 13.69 12.99 -6.12
C VAL A 13 12.57 14.02 -6.19
N PHE A 14 11.41 13.69 -5.65
CA PHE A 14 10.25 14.58 -5.55
C PHE A 14 10.18 15.28 -4.18
N ALA A 15 10.31 14.52 -3.09
CA ALA A 15 10.30 15.05 -1.72
C ALA A 15 11.12 14.15 -0.79
N ALA A 16 11.77 14.73 0.23
CA ALA A 16 12.64 14.02 1.16
C ALA A 16 12.44 14.51 2.59
N GLY A 17 13.18 13.93 3.54
CA GLY A 17 13.12 14.30 4.96
C GLY A 17 11.95 13.65 5.69
N PHE A 18 11.70 12.36 5.42
CA PHE A 18 10.73 11.51 6.10
C PHE A 18 11.44 10.36 6.82
N VAL A 19 10.78 9.78 7.81
CA VAL A 19 11.35 8.67 8.60
C VAL A 19 11.15 7.34 7.89
N PHE A 20 9.88 6.94 7.66
CA PHE A 20 9.52 5.73 6.93
C PHE A 20 8.14 5.90 6.28
N LEU A 21 8.09 6.02 4.96
CA LEU A 21 6.88 6.30 4.22
C LEU A 21 6.13 5.03 3.81
N GLU A 22 4.80 5.07 3.96
CA GLU A 22 3.86 4.01 3.60
C GLU A 22 2.55 4.56 3.02
N GLY A 23 1.72 3.64 2.49
CA GLY A 23 0.33 3.86 2.11
C GLY A 23 0.09 5.04 1.17
N PRO A 24 0.85 5.22 0.08
CA PRO A 24 0.67 6.36 -0.80
C PRO A 24 -0.65 6.30 -1.54
N ARG A 25 -1.36 7.44 -1.61
CA ARG A 25 -2.62 7.56 -2.36
C ARG A 25 -2.65 8.89 -3.10
N TRP A 26 -2.92 8.84 -4.40
CA TRP A 26 -3.17 10.04 -5.18
C TRP A 26 -4.67 10.33 -5.21
N ARG A 27 -5.08 11.47 -4.65
CA ARG A 27 -6.48 11.88 -4.65
C ARG A 27 -6.64 13.35 -5.01
N GLY A 28 -7.47 13.61 -6.03
CA GLY A 28 -7.60 14.95 -6.60
C GLY A 28 -6.28 15.40 -7.23
N ASP A 29 -5.68 16.43 -6.68
CA ASP A 29 -4.38 16.97 -7.09
C ASP A 29 -3.29 16.81 -6.01
N ARG A 30 -3.47 15.89 -5.09
CA ARG A 30 -2.61 15.71 -3.90
C ARG A 30 -2.15 14.27 -3.73
N LEU A 31 -0.90 14.13 -3.30
CA LEU A 31 -0.35 12.89 -2.83
C LEU A 31 -0.50 12.80 -1.30
N TRP A 32 -1.18 11.77 -0.82
CA TRP A 32 -1.26 11.43 0.59
C TRP A 32 -0.28 10.33 0.91
N VAL A 33 0.42 10.43 2.06
CA VAL A 33 1.37 9.44 2.53
C VAL A 33 1.35 9.35 4.05
N SER A 34 1.59 8.17 4.56
CA SER A 34 1.84 7.92 5.98
C SER A 34 3.34 7.94 6.24
N ASP A 35 3.83 8.80 7.12
CA ASP A 35 5.15 8.65 7.71
C ASP A 35 5.01 7.81 8.97
N MET A 36 5.12 6.48 8.80
CA MET A 36 4.82 5.48 9.82
C MET A 36 5.60 5.74 11.12
N HIS A 37 6.91 5.88 11.01
CA HIS A 37 7.78 6.13 12.15
C HIS A 37 7.93 7.62 12.48
N GLY A 38 7.47 8.52 11.62
CA GLY A 38 7.26 9.93 11.90
C GLY A 38 5.90 10.20 12.57
N HIS A 39 5.06 9.16 12.75
CA HIS A 39 3.75 9.23 13.39
C HIS A 39 2.80 10.27 12.80
N THR A 40 2.95 10.57 11.49
CA THR A 40 2.23 11.67 10.86
C THR A 40 1.73 11.25 9.47
N VAL A 41 0.49 11.58 9.16
CA VAL A 41 -0.04 11.53 7.79
C VAL A 41 0.19 12.88 7.15
N TYR A 42 0.78 12.88 5.97
CA TYR A 42 1.01 14.08 5.16
C TYR A 42 0.17 14.09 3.89
N ARG A 43 -0.10 15.30 3.41
CA ARG A 43 -0.63 15.58 2.09
C ARG A 43 0.37 16.49 1.36
N LEU A 44 0.75 16.11 0.14
CA LEU A 44 1.72 16.87 -0.65
C LEU A 44 1.03 17.47 -1.89
N THR A 45 1.45 18.68 -2.24
CA THR A 45 1.14 19.34 -3.51
C THR A 45 1.98 18.78 -4.65
N THR A 46 1.67 19.16 -5.88
CA THR A 46 2.40 18.72 -7.08
C THR A 46 3.84 19.23 -7.17
N ASP A 47 4.21 20.21 -6.37
CA ASP A 47 5.58 20.72 -6.23
C ASP A 47 6.35 20.10 -5.03
N GLY A 48 5.74 19.13 -4.33
CA GLY A 48 6.35 18.43 -3.20
C GLY A 48 6.21 19.14 -1.84
N THR A 49 5.54 20.30 -1.79
CA THR A 49 5.26 20.97 -0.50
C THR A 49 4.32 20.10 0.33
N ARG A 50 4.73 19.79 1.58
CA ARG A 50 3.98 18.91 2.49
C ARG A 50 3.21 19.67 3.54
N GLU A 51 2.03 19.17 3.86
CA GLU A 51 1.15 19.60 4.95
C GLU A 51 0.86 18.41 5.86
N ALA A 52 1.02 18.60 7.18
CA ALA A 52 0.66 17.57 8.15
C ALA A 52 -0.86 17.58 8.35
N MET A 53 -1.48 16.42 8.10
CA MET A 53 -2.93 16.25 8.16
C MET A 53 -3.39 15.68 9.50
N ALA A 54 -2.63 14.73 10.06
CA ALA A 54 -2.94 14.11 11.35
C ALA A 54 -1.69 13.53 12.01
N ALA A 55 -1.60 13.68 13.33
CA ALA A 55 -0.67 12.89 14.14
C ALA A 55 -1.36 11.57 14.53
N VAL A 56 -0.67 10.44 14.32
CA VAL A 56 -1.16 9.08 14.61
C VAL A 56 -0.17 8.37 15.51
N PRO A 57 -0.30 8.47 16.85
CA PRO A 57 0.67 7.91 17.79
C PRO A 57 0.88 6.40 17.64
N GLY A 58 -0.16 5.67 17.22
CA GLY A 58 -0.14 4.23 16.98
C GLY A 58 0.48 3.83 15.62
N LYS A 59 1.24 4.70 14.95
CA LYS A 59 1.87 4.55 13.64
C LYS A 59 0.87 4.46 12.50
N PRO A 60 0.78 5.50 11.64
CA PRO A 60 -0.05 5.41 10.43
C PRO A 60 0.59 4.46 9.40
N SER A 61 -0.25 3.70 8.67
CA SER A 61 0.16 2.92 7.51
C SER A 61 -0.83 3.12 6.37
N GLY A 62 -1.69 2.16 6.05
CA GLY A 62 -2.65 2.27 4.97
C GLY A 62 -3.55 3.51 5.08
N ILE A 63 -3.77 4.15 3.93
CA ILE A 63 -4.72 5.25 3.76
C ILE A 63 -5.78 4.83 2.76
N GLY A 64 -7.03 5.22 3.00
CA GLY A 64 -8.12 5.08 2.05
C GLY A 64 -9.10 6.23 2.21
N PHE A 65 -10.14 6.25 1.38
CA PHE A 65 -11.14 7.31 1.43
C PHE A 65 -12.54 6.73 1.32
N LEU A 66 -13.42 7.15 2.20
CA LEU A 66 -14.84 6.87 2.07
C LEU A 66 -15.43 7.58 0.82
N PRO A 67 -16.59 7.16 0.31
CA PRO A 67 -17.20 7.78 -0.87
C PRO A 67 -17.46 9.29 -0.74
N ASP A 68 -17.67 9.80 0.47
CA ASP A 68 -17.83 11.23 0.76
C ASP A 68 -16.48 12.00 0.81
N GLY A 69 -15.35 11.29 0.63
CA GLY A 69 -14.01 11.86 0.67
C GLY A 69 -13.35 11.86 2.04
N THR A 70 -14.01 11.38 3.07
CA THR A 70 -13.42 11.28 4.43
C THR A 70 -12.24 10.31 4.42
N PRO A 71 -11.03 10.74 4.83
CA PRO A 71 -9.88 9.85 4.92
C PRO A 71 -10.08 8.79 6.02
N LEU A 72 -9.76 7.54 5.69
CA LEU A 72 -9.53 6.45 6.62
C LEU A 72 -8.03 6.22 6.76
N ILE A 73 -7.57 6.03 7.98
CA ILE A 73 -6.15 5.86 8.32
C ILE A 73 -6.00 4.65 9.24
N VAL A 74 -5.13 3.75 8.87
CA VAL A 74 -4.71 2.65 9.75
C VAL A 74 -3.85 3.20 10.87
N SER A 75 -4.21 2.91 12.14
CA SER A 75 -3.35 3.03 13.31
C SER A 75 -2.84 1.63 13.65
N MET A 76 -1.62 1.30 13.17
CA MET A 76 -1.08 -0.08 13.14
C MET A 76 -1.03 -0.72 14.51
N HIS A 77 -0.34 -0.06 15.44
CA HIS A 77 -0.05 -0.59 16.77
C HIS A 77 -1.30 -0.76 17.61
N ASP A 78 -2.23 0.18 17.47
CA ASP A 78 -3.52 0.16 18.17
C ASP A 78 -4.50 -0.85 17.57
N ARG A 79 -4.21 -1.35 16.37
CA ARG A 79 -5.11 -2.20 15.55
C ARG A 79 -6.47 -1.56 15.32
N LYS A 80 -6.45 -0.25 15.00
CA LYS A 80 -7.65 0.58 14.80
C LYS A 80 -7.66 1.22 13.42
N LEU A 81 -8.85 1.29 12.85
CA LEU A 81 -9.11 2.11 11.68
C LEU A 81 -9.72 3.43 12.15
N MET A 82 -9.10 4.54 11.76
CA MET A 82 -9.47 5.88 12.20
C MET A 82 -10.04 6.71 11.04
N LYS A 83 -11.04 7.54 11.29
CA LYS A 83 -11.52 8.57 10.36
C LYS A 83 -10.88 9.91 10.71
N LEU A 84 -10.46 10.66 9.68
CA LEU A 84 -10.01 12.05 9.86
C LEU A 84 -11.17 12.99 9.54
N VAL A 85 -11.76 13.59 10.59
CA VAL A 85 -12.91 14.50 10.47
C VAL A 85 -12.54 15.85 11.09
N ALA A 86 -12.61 16.92 10.31
CA ALA A 86 -12.27 18.29 10.74
C ALA A 86 -10.89 18.37 11.44
N GLY A 87 -9.88 17.67 10.90
CA GLY A 87 -8.52 17.63 11.45
C GLY A 87 -8.33 16.76 12.69
N GLN A 88 -9.36 16.03 13.13
CA GLN A 88 -9.31 15.16 14.31
C GLN A 88 -9.53 13.71 13.94
N LEU A 89 -8.74 12.81 14.56
CA LEU A 89 -8.93 11.37 14.41
C LEU A 89 -10.08 10.88 15.29
N GLN A 90 -11.02 10.17 14.69
CA GLN A 90 -12.13 9.50 15.34
C GLN A 90 -12.07 8.01 15.07
N LEU A 91 -12.41 7.18 16.05
CA LEU A 91 -12.49 5.73 15.85
C LEU A 91 -13.55 5.40 14.79
N HIS A 92 -13.15 4.62 13.77
CA HIS A 92 -14.05 4.03 12.81
C HIS A 92 -14.33 2.57 13.15
N ALA A 93 -13.28 1.77 13.40
CA ALA A 93 -13.39 0.38 13.82
C ALA A 93 -12.21 -0.02 14.70
N ASP A 94 -12.47 -0.86 15.70
CA ASP A 94 -11.45 -1.56 16.49
C ASP A 94 -11.33 -2.98 15.95
N LEU A 95 -10.13 -3.36 15.50
CA LEU A 95 -9.84 -4.65 14.88
C LEU A 95 -9.04 -5.57 15.81
N SER A 96 -8.87 -5.21 17.07
CA SER A 96 -8.04 -5.94 18.03
C SER A 96 -8.50 -7.37 18.30
N GLU A 97 -9.81 -7.63 18.19
CA GLU A 97 -10.38 -8.97 18.33
C GLU A 97 -10.20 -9.85 17.08
N LEU A 98 -10.05 -9.23 15.89
CA LEU A 98 -9.93 -9.94 14.62
C LEU A 98 -8.48 -10.08 14.16
N CYS A 99 -7.62 -9.12 14.49
CA CYS A 99 -6.23 -9.08 14.05
C CYS A 99 -5.31 -9.44 15.22
N PRO A 100 -4.56 -10.54 15.13
CA PRO A 100 -3.71 -11.01 16.25
C PRO A 100 -2.52 -10.09 16.50
N HIS A 101 -2.09 -9.30 15.48
CA HIS A 101 -0.96 -8.39 15.57
C HIS A 101 -1.23 -7.09 14.80
N GLU A 102 -0.22 -6.22 14.67
CA GLU A 102 -0.31 -4.92 13.98
C GLU A 102 -1.02 -5.05 12.63
N ILE A 103 -2.02 -4.19 12.41
CA ILE A 103 -2.65 -4.03 11.09
C ILE A 103 -1.74 -3.19 10.19
N ASN A 104 -1.86 -3.35 8.86
CA ASN A 104 -0.91 -2.76 7.94
C ASN A 104 -1.59 -1.91 6.85
N ASP A 105 -1.45 -2.25 5.59
CA ASP A 105 -2.05 -1.50 4.49
C ASP A 105 -3.53 -1.87 4.28
N MET A 106 -4.24 -1.02 3.55
CA MET A 106 -5.65 -1.22 3.22
C MET A 106 -6.01 -0.63 1.87
N VAL A 107 -7.15 -1.04 1.33
CA VAL A 107 -7.82 -0.38 0.21
C VAL A 107 -9.30 -0.21 0.51
N VAL A 108 -9.91 0.86 0.01
CA VAL A 108 -11.35 1.13 0.17
C VAL A 108 -12.04 1.03 -1.19
N ASP A 109 -13.14 0.27 -1.26
CA ASP A 109 -13.93 0.15 -2.47
C ASP A 109 -14.87 1.36 -2.66
N LYS A 110 -15.53 1.43 -3.82
CA LYS A 110 -16.49 2.50 -4.14
C LYS A 110 -17.73 2.54 -3.23
N HIS A 111 -17.99 1.50 -2.46
CA HIS A 111 -19.09 1.41 -1.49
C HIS A 111 -18.66 1.82 -0.08
N GLY A 112 -17.34 2.11 0.12
CA GLY A 112 -16.77 2.48 1.40
C GLY A 112 -16.36 1.28 2.27
N ASN A 113 -16.33 0.07 1.72
CA ASN A 113 -15.79 -1.08 2.41
C ASN A 113 -14.27 -1.00 2.40
N ALA A 114 -13.64 -1.05 3.57
CA ALA A 114 -12.20 -1.08 3.73
C ALA A 114 -11.72 -2.53 3.91
N TYR A 115 -10.77 -2.95 3.09
CA TYR A 115 -10.10 -4.25 3.21
C TYR A 115 -8.74 -4.02 3.85
N VAL A 116 -8.52 -4.57 5.02
CA VAL A 116 -7.37 -4.29 5.90
C VAL A 116 -6.53 -5.54 6.12
N GLY A 117 -5.24 -5.44 5.82
CA GLY A 117 -4.25 -6.48 6.11
C GLY A 117 -3.66 -6.36 7.51
N ASN A 118 -3.00 -7.43 7.97
CA ASN A 118 -2.23 -7.40 9.22
C ASN A 118 -1.01 -8.31 9.12
N ILE A 119 -0.02 -8.11 10.02
CA ILE A 119 1.25 -8.84 9.98
C ILE A 119 1.09 -10.27 10.52
N GLY A 120 0.19 -10.51 11.48
CA GLY A 120 -0.14 -11.83 12.02
C GLY A 120 0.77 -12.35 13.12
N PHE A 121 1.97 -11.78 13.30
CA PHE A 121 2.97 -12.15 14.30
C PHE A 121 3.90 -10.98 14.63
N ASN A 122 4.59 -11.04 15.76
CA ASN A 122 5.53 -9.99 16.15
C ASN A 122 6.87 -10.14 15.40
N LEU A 123 6.94 -9.53 14.20
CA LEU A 123 8.14 -9.54 13.35
C LEU A 123 9.36 -8.95 14.05
N LEU A 124 9.19 -7.82 14.75
CA LEU A 124 10.30 -7.11 15.41
C LEU A 124 10.83 -7.86 16.63
N ALA A 125 9.99 -8.65 17.31
CA ALA A 125 10.43 -9.53 18.38
C ALA A 125 11.01 -10.86 17.89
N GLY A 126 11.09 -11.06 16.57
CA GLY A 126 11.63 -12.30 15.98
C GLY A 126 10.73 -13.52 16.15
N GLU A 127 9.41 -13.32 16.30
CA GLU A 127 8.48 -14.44 16.27
C GLU A 127 8.55 -15.18 14.95
N LYS A 128 8.30 -16.50 14.98
CA LYS A 128 8.17 -17.31 13.77
C LYS A 128 6.96 -16.86 12.97
N PHE A 129 7.09 -16.91 11.66
CA PHE A 129 6.00 -16.64 10.73
C PHE A 129 4.74 -17.44 11.09
N LYS A 130 3.60 -16.75 11.05
CA LYS A 130 2.26 -17.32 11.15
C LYS A 130 1.41 -16.73 10.05
N PRO A 131 0.66 -17.55 9.29
CA PRO A 131 -0.32 -17.03 8.36
C PRO A 131 -1.39 -16.23 9.11
N THR A 132 -1.96 -15.25 8.43
CA THR A 132 -2.94 -14.33 9.01
C THR A 132 -4.19 -14.20 8.15
N ASN A 133 -5.08 -13.31 8.55
CA ASN A 133 -6.35 -13.04 7.88
C ASN A 133 -6.35 -11.68 7.16
N PHE A 134 -7.44 -11.43 6.45
CA PHE A 134 -7.79 -10.16 5.85
C PHE A 134 -9.17 -9.75 6.35
N VAL A 135 -9.32 -8.51 6.78
CA VAL A 135 -10.52 -8.03 7.45
C VAL A 135 -11.24 -7.00 6.57
N LEU A 136 -12.54 -7.16 6.41
CA LEU A 136 -13.43 -6.17 5.84
C LEU A 136 -14.02 -5.31 6.94
N VAL A 137 -13.98 -3.98 6.77
CA VAL A 137 -14.67 -3.01 7.60
C VAL A 137 -15.68 -2.27 6.73
N THR A 138 -16.95 -2.32 7.09
CA THR A 138 -18.04 -1.66 6.37
C THR A 138 -18.10 -0.15 6.71
N PRO A 139 -18.82 0.69 5.92
CA PRO A 139 -18.93 2.13 6.18
C PRO A 139 -19.50 2.49 7.56
N ASP A 140 -20.30 1.60 8.17
CA ASP A 140 -20.84 1.77 9.52
C ASP A 140 -19.89 1.26 10.62
N GLY A 141 -18.65 0.85 10.25
CA GLY A 141 -17.60 0.44 11.18
C GLY A 141 -17.70 -1.01 11.67
N LYS A 142 -18.60 -1.83 11.12
CA LYS A 142 -18.64 -3.25 11.45
C LYS A 142 -17.50 -3.98 10.74
N ALA A 143 -16.83 -4.88 11.46
CA ALA A 143 -15.69 -5.62 10.95
C ALA A 143 -15.94 -7.13 10.93
N ARG A 144 -15.41 -7.81 9.91
CA ARG A 144 -15.41 -9.28 9.82
C ARG A 144 -14.23 -9.80 9.02
N GLU A 145 -13.80 -11.01 9.29
CA GLU A 145 -12.82 -11.72 8.48
C GLU A 145 -13.42 -12.06 7.11
N VAL A 146 -12.64 -11.86 6.03
CA VAL A 146 -13.06 -12.16 4.64
C VAL A 146 -12.09 -13.07 3.89
N ALA A 147 -10.87 -13.25 4.38
CA ALA A 147 -9.90 -14.23 3.90
C ALA A 147 -8.97 -14.65 5.02
N ARG A 148 -8.33 -15.81 4.87
CA ARG A 148 -7.36 -16.36 5.82
C ARG A 148 -6.18 -17.03 5.11
N ASP A 149 -5.20 -17.47 5.89
CA ASP A 149 -4.00 -18.16 5.39
C ASP A 149 -3.19 -17.30 4.42
N LEU A 150 -3.09 -15.98 4.70
CA LEU A 150 -2.27 -15.04 3.97
C LEU A 150 -0.89 -14.89 4.62
N ALA A 151 0.12 -14.71 3.76
CA ALA A 151 1.51 -14.63 4.20
C ALA A 151 1.99 -13.16 4.25
N VAL A 152 1.64 -12.44 5.32
CA VAL A 152 1.89 -11.00 5.50
C VAL A 152 1.26 -10.21 4.35
N PRO A 153 -0.09 -10.10 4.33
CA PRO A 153 -0.78 -9.28 3.35
C PRO A 153 -0.35 -7.81 3.49
N ASN A 154 0.14 -7.27 2.40
CA ASN A 154 0.62 -5.91 2.27
C ASN A 154 -0.23 -5.15 1.24
N GLY A 155 0.34 -4.22 0.47
CA GLY A 155 -0.40 -3.37 -0.43
C GLY A 155 -1.55 -4.08 -1.18
N PRO A 156 -2.81 -3.73 -0.95
CA PRO A 156 -3.95 -4.20 -1.74
C PRO A 156 -4.40 -3.17 -2.75
N VAL A 157 -4.94 -3.64 -3.88
CA VAL A 157 -5.62 -2.80 -4.89
C VAL A 157 -6.92 -3.46 -5.35
N ILE A 158 -7.87 -2.65 -5.81
CA ILE A 158 -9.13 -3.12 -6.39
C ILE A 158 -9.15 -2.74 -7.87
N THR A 159 -9.55 -3.67 -8.74
CA THR A 159 -9.70 -3.42 -10.17
C THR A 159 -10.73 -2.32 -10.45
N ALA A 160 -10.57 -1.59 -11.56
CA ALA A 160 -11.43 -0.44 -11.88
C ALA A 160 -12.93 -0.78 -11.95
N ASP A 161 -13.29 -2.02 -12.32
CA ASP A 161 -14.67 -2.51 -12.32
C ASP A 161 -15.19 -2.87 -10.92
N GLY A 162 -14.32 -2.84 -9.90
CA GLY A 162 -14.65 -3.17 -8.51
C GLY A 162 -14.89 -4.65 -8.23
N LYS A 163 -14.51 -5.55 -9.15
CA LYS A 163 -14.86 -6.98 -9.04
C LYS A 163 -13.74 -7.85 -8.48
N ARG A 164 -12.50 -7.39 -8.51
CA ARG A 164 -11.34 -8.17 -8.05
C ARG A 164 -10.51 -7.35 -7.06
N LEU A 165 -10.04 -8.01 -6.02
CA LEU A 165 -9.03 -7.50 -5.10
C LEU A 165 -7.72 -8.25 -5.34
N ILE A 166 -6.62 -7.51 -5.53
CA ILE A 166 -5.28 -8.06 -5.67
C ILE A 166 -4.50 -7.61 -4.44
N VAL A 167 -3.79 -8.52 -3.79
CA VAL A 167 -3.03 -8.25 -2.57
C VAL A 167 -1.62 -8.82 -2.67
N ALA A 168 -0.64 -8.05 -2.22
CA ALA A 168 0.73 -8.51 -2.04
C ALA A 168 0.81 -9.45 -0.84
N GLU A 169 1.46 -10.61 -1.00
CA GLU A 169 1.82 -11.51 0.09
C GLU A 169 3.35 -11.53 0.23
N SER A 170 3.87 -10.63 1.08
CA SER A 170 5.31 -10.35 1.17
C SER A 170 6.15 -11.57 1.48
N TRP A 171 5.74 -12.41 2.42
CA TRP A 171 6.45 -13.63 2.81
C TRP A 171 6.31 -14.79 1.82
N ALA A 172 5.23 -14.81 1.04
CA ALA A 172 5.03 -15.80 -0.02
C ALA A 172 5.59 -15.36 -1.37
N LYS A 173 6.12 -14.15 -1.50
CA LYS A 173 6.67 -13.58 -2.74
C LYS A 173 5.72 -13.71 -3.92
N LYS A 174 4.46 -13.35 -3.72
CA LYS A 174 3.44 -13.43 -4.76
C LYS A 174 2.40 -12.35 -4.63
N LEU A 175 1.64 -12.16 -5.69
CA LEU A 175 0.37 -11.44 -5.67
C LEU A 175 -0.76 -12.47 -5.72
N SER A 176 -1.72 -12.34 -4.80
CA SER A 176 -2.95 -13.12 -4.82
C SER A 176 -4.12 -12.27 -5.29
N VAL A 177 -5.07 -12.88 -5.99
CA VAL A 177 -6.29 -12.22 -6.45
C VAL A 177 -7.52 -12.94 -5.93
N PHE A 178 -8.54 -12.17 -5.57
CA PHE A 178 -9.84 -12.62 -5.11
C PHE A 178 -10.96 -11.98 -5.94
N ASP A 179 -12.07 -12.66 -6.09
CA ASP A 179 -13.32 -12.07 -6.55
C ASP A 179 -14.02 -11.39 -5.38
N ILE A 180 -14.60 -10.20 -5.61
CA ILE A 180 -15.35 -9.42 -4.63
C ILE A 180 -16.86 -9.66 -4.90
N ALA A 181 -17.57 -10.17 -3.91
CA ALA A 181 -19.03 -10.31 -3.96
C ALA A 181 -19.74 -8.99 -3.60
N ALA A 182 -21.05 -8.90 -3.86
CA ALA A 182 -21.86 -7.70 -3.61
C ALA A 182 -21.89 -7.27 -2.12
N ASP A 183 -21.71 -8.22 -1.20
CA ASP A 183 -21.60 -7.97 0.25
C ASP A 183 -20.18 -7.68 0.72
N GLY A 184 -19.21 -7.55 -0.21
CA GLY A 184 -17.80 -7.35 0.07
C GLY A 184 -17.04 -8.62 0.45
N SER A 185 -17.65 -9.80 0.46
CA SER A 185 -16.95 -11.07 0.71
C SER A 185 -15.95 -11.38 -0.39
N LEU A 186 -14.81 -11.98 0.00
CA LEU A 186 -13.77 -12.43 -0.92
C LEU A 186 -13.90 -13.93 -1.20
N SER A 187 -13.72 -14.31 -2.45
CA SER A 187 -13.81 -15.70 -2.89
C SER A 187 -12.83 -16.03 -4.01
N HIS A 188 -12.76 -17.30 -4.41
CA HIS A 188 -11.99 -17.79 -5.58
C HIS A 188 -10.53 -17.31 -5.60
N ARG A 189 -9.83 -17.35 -4.44
CA ARG A 189 -8.40 -16.99 -4.35
C ARG A 189 -7.59 -17.73 -5.38
N LYS A 190 -6.80 -16.98 -6.16
CA LYS A 190 -5.84 -17.48 -7.16
C LYS A 190 -4.52 -16.72 -7.04
N VAL A 191 -3.46 -17.27 -7.60
CA VAL A 191 -2.21 -16.56 -7.80
C VAL A 191 -2.36 -15.64 -9.01
N PHE A 192 -2.15 -14.34 -8.80
CA PHE A 192 -2.06 -13.35 -9.89
C PHE A 192 -0.68 -13.40 -10.54
N ALA A 193 0.37 -13.43 -9.71
CA ALA A 193 1.77 -13.55 -10.15
C ALA A 193 2.65 -14.11 -9.04
N GLU A 194 3.55 -15.03 -9.39
CA GLU A 194 4.71 -15.39 -8.58
C GLU A 194 5.83 -14.39 -8.84
N LEU A 195 6.61 -14.05 -7.80
CA LEU A 195 7.66 -13.04 -7.84
C LEU A 195 8.97 -13.56 -7.22
N ASP A 196 10.11 -13.06 -7.71
CA ASP A 196 11.41 -13.34 -7.09
C ASP A 196 11.73 -12.35 -5.92
N ILE A 197 10.96 -11.27 -5.79
CA ILE A 197 11.09 -10.22 -4.78
C ILE A 197 9.97 -10.33 -3.75
N ALA A 198 10.18 -9.81 -2.54
CA ALA A 198 9.13 -9.66 -1.54
C ALA A 198 8.25 -8.44 -1.93
N PRO A 199 7.00 -8.64 -2.38
CA PRO A 199 6.13 -7.51 -2.71
C PRO A 199 5.70 -6.77 -1.45
N ASP A 200 5.68 -5.43 -1.54
CA ASP A 200 5.26 -4.53 -0.48
C ASP A 200 4.07 -3.68 -0.97
N GLY A 201 4.12 -2.36 -0.94
CA GLY A 201 3.06 -1.52 -1.48
C GLY A 201 2.94 -1.65 -3.01
N ILE A 202 1.70 -1.72 -3.52
CA ILE A 202 1.42 -1.92 -4.94
C ILE A 202 0.42 -0.89 -5.47
N CYS A 203 0.40 -0.66 -6.78
CA CYS A 203 -0.67 0.10 -7.44
C CYS A 203 -1.04 -0.49 -8.81
N LEU A 204 -2.27 -0.21 -9.24
CA LEU A 204 -2.87 -0.72 -10.48
C LEU A 204 -2.76 0.32 -11.60
N ASP A 205 -2.42 -0.11 -12.81
CA ASP A 205 -2.50 0.73 -14.00
C ASP A 205 -3.71 0.43 -14.90
N ALA A 206 -3.93 1.25 -15.91
CA ALA A 206 -5.10 1.18 -16.79
C ALA A 206 -5.13 -0.06 -17.69
N GLU A 207 -4.02 -0.79 -17.85
CA GLU A 207 -3.97 -2.07 -18.57
C GLU A 207 -4.18 -3.28 -17.64
N GLY A 208 -4.43 -3.02 -16.35
CA GLY A 208 -4.61 -4.07 -15.34
C GLY A 208 -3.30 -4.71 -14.86
N ALA A 209 -2.15 -4.12 -15.19
CA ALA A 209 -0.88 -4.51 -14.63
C ALA A 209 -0.65 -3.89 -13.25
N ILE A 210 0.17 -4.54 -12.45
CA ILE A 210 0.49 -4.12 -11.09
C ILE A 210 1.93 -3.60 -11.03
N TRP A 211 2.09 -2.37 -10.56
CA TRP A 211 3.38 -1.89 -10.09
C TRP A 211 3.60 -2.37 -8.66
N VAL A 212 4.75 -2.95 -8.42
CA VAL A 212 5.11 -3.62 -7.15
C VAL A 212 6.40 -3.04 -6.62
N ALA A 213 6.37 -2.54 -5.40
CA ALA A 213 7.58 -2.26 -4.65
C ALA A 213 8.22 -3.57 -4.19
N GLY A 214 9.47 -3.80 -4.56
CA GLY A 214 10.22 -5.00 -4.15
C GLY A 214 11.01 -4.72 -2.89
N PHE A 215 10.44 -4.95 -1.71
CA PHE A 215 11.18 -4.83 -0.46
C PHE A 215 12.34 -5.84 -0.43
N ASN A 216 13.48 -5.46 0.12
CA ASN A 216 14.75 -6.20 0.03
C ASN A 216 15.31 -6.34 -1.41
N SER A 217 14.91 -5.45 -2.32
CA SER A 217 15.52 -5.29 -3.64
C SER A 217 15.85 -3.82 -3.91
N ASP A 218 16.38 -3.50 -5.07
CA ASP A 218 16.62 -2.13 -5.54
C ASP A 218 15.60 -1.70 -6.61
N THR A 219 14.44 -2.39 -6.71
CA THR A 219 13.63 -2.29 -7.92
C THR A 219 12.12 -2.28 -7.63
N PHE A 220 11.40 -1.35 -8.25
CA PHE A 220 9.98 -1.50 -8.52
C PHE A 220 9.81 -2.24 -9.86
N VAL A 221 8.81 -3.12 -9.94
CA VAL A 221 8.52 -3.86 -11.17
C VAL A 221 7.07 -3.68 -11.59
N ARG A 222 6.83 -3.62 -12.91
CA ARG A 222 5.49 -3.69 -13.50
C ARG A 222 5.21 -5.11 -13.96
N VAL A 223 4.18 -5.74 -13.38
CA VAL A 223 3.87 -7.16 -13.55
C VAL A 223 2.49 -7.34 -14.15
N LEU A 224 2.39 -8.14 -15.20
CA LEU A 224 1.12 -8.59 -15.76
C LEU A 224 0.60 -9.82 -15.02
N GLU A 225 -0.68 -10.10 -15.09
CA GLU A 225 -1.25 -11.36 -14.64
C GLU A 225 -0.50 -12.52 -15.30
N GLY A 226 -0.11 -13.54 -14.53
CA GLY A 226 0.78 -14.61 -14.97
C GLY A 226 2.27 -14.34 -14.76
N GLY A 227 2.68 -13.19 -14.19
CA GLY A 227 4.05 -12.94 -13.69
C GLY A 227 5.03 -12.31 -14.68
N ARG A 228 4.61 -11.97 -15.91
CA ARG A 228 5.51 -11.32 -16.87
C ARG A 228 5.85 -9.90 -16.45
N ILE A 229 7.13 -9.63 -16.19
CA ILE A 229 7.66 -8.31 -15.88
C ILE A 229 7.92 -7.53 -17.18
N THR A 230 7.34 -6.35 -17.32
CA THR A 230 7.46 -5.49 -18.50
C THR A 230 8.34 -4.27 -18.30
N HIS A 231 8.37 -3.73 -17.08
CA HIS A 231 9.19 -2.57 -16.71
C HIS A 231 9.86 -2.79 -15.37
N LYS A 232 11.00 -2.14 -15.18
CA LYS A 232 11.75 -2.05 -13.92
C LYS A 232 12.12 -0.60 -13.66
N VAL A 233 11.87 -0.13 -12.44
CA VAL A 233 12.35 1.17 -11.98
C VAL A 233 13.41 0.92 -10.92
N LYS A 234 14.66 1.27 -11.21
CA LYS A 234 15.77 1.09 -10.28
C LYS A 234 15.93 2.28 -9.36
N VAL A 235 16.15 2.01 -8.07
CA VAL A 235 16.53 2.99 -7.07
C VAL A 235 17.93 2.69 -6.54
N VAL A 236 18.72 3.72 -6.23
CA VAL A 236 20.13 3.55 -5.87
C VAL A 236 20.29 3.60 -4.35
N ASP A 237 20.89 2.56 -3.78
CA ASP A 237 21.20 2.44 -2.34
C ASP A 237 19.97 2.61 -1.43
N ARG A 238 18.79 2.20 -1.92
CA ARG A 238 17.52 2.31 -1.20
C ARG A 238 16.65 1.09 -1.47
N TYR A 239 15.69 0.85 -0.59
CA TYR A 239 14.66 -0.18 -0.75
C TYR A 239 13.33 0.45 -1.21
N PRO A 240 12.69 -0.10 -2.24
CA PRO A 240 11.29 0.19 -2.55
C PRO A 240 10.38 -0.23 -1.39
N VAL A 241 9.45 0.63 -1.00
CA VAL A 241 8.50 0.37 0.09
C VAL A 241 7.08 0.33 -0.45
N ALA A 242 6.64 1.39 -1.13
CA ALA A 242 5.30 1.46 -1.70
C ALA A 242 5.29 2.36 -2.93
N CYS A 243 4.25 2.24 -3.76
CA CYS A 243 4.08 3.10 -4.91
C CYS A 243 2.61 3.44 -5.18
N THR A 244 2.38 4.55 -5.86
CA THR A 244 1.08 4.91 -6.42
C THR A 244 1.23 5.65 -7.74
N LEU A 245 0.25 5.49 -8.63
CA LEU A 245 0.15 6.27 -9.85
C LEU A 245 -0.68 7.53 -9.62
N GLY A 246 -0.27 8.64 -10.21
CA GLY A 246 -0.96 9.91 -10.06
C GLY A 246 -0.41 10.99 -10.98
N GLY A 247 -0.47 12.24 -10.56
CA GLY A 247 -0.19 13.40 -11.41
C GLY A 247 -1.42 13.83 -12.20
N ALA A 248 -1.34 14.97 -12.88
CA ALA A 248 -2.48 15.56 -13.58
C ALA A 248 -3.07 14.65 -14.69
N ASP A 249 -2.26 13.78 -15.26
CA ASP A 249 -2.62 12.86 -16.34
C ASP A 249 -2.53 11.38 -15.94
N GLY A 250 -2.25 11.09 -14.66
CA GLY A 250 -2.13 9.74 -14.14
C GLY A 250 -0.86 8.97 -14.52
N HIS A 251 0.06 9.59 -15.26
CA HIS A 251 1.29 8.95 -15.79
C HIS A 251 2.52 9.10 -14.86
N THR A 252 2.39 9.64 -13.68
CA THR A 252 3.50 9.76 -12.72
C THR A 252 3.42 8.62 -11.72
N LEU A 253 4.43 7.76 -11.70
CA LEU A 253 4.60 6.77 -10.64
C LEU A 253 5.38 7.43 -9.50
N PHE A 254 4.74 7.54 -8.35
CA PHE A 254 5.36 7.97 -7.09
C PHE A 254 5.91 6.73 -6.39
N CYS A 255 7.20 6.74 -6.14
CA CYS A 255 7.99 5.64 -5.57
C CYS A 255 8.45 6.02 -4.16
N LEU A 256 7.90 5.39 -3.13
CA LEU A 256 8.34 5.58 -1.75
C LEU A 256 9.52 4.68 -1.49
N THR A 257 10.63 5.25 -1.02
CA THR A 257 11.88 4.52 -0.82
C THR A 257 12.46 4.77 0.57
N TYR A 258 13.14 3.77 1.10
CA TYR A 258 13.80 3.80 2.41
C TYR A 258 15.29 3.46 2.29
N GLN A 259 16.13 4.14 3.06
CA GLN A 259 17.55 3.87 3.17
C GLN A 259 17.90 3.48 4.61
N GLY A 260 18.36 2.25 4.80
CA GLY A 260 18.73 1.70 6.11
C GLY A 260 18.34 0.23 6.22
N THR A 261 18.58 -0.35 7.35
CA THR A 261 18.19 -1.72 7.68
C THR A 261 16.86 -1.74 8.45
N ILE A 262 16.20 -2.89 8.55
CA ILE A 262 14.98 -3.07 9.37
C ILE A 262 15.23 -2.67 10.84
N LYS A 263 16.44 -2.92 11.36
CA LYS A 263 16.79 -2.57 12.76
C LYS A 263 16.95 -1.06 12.97
N GLU A 264 17.24 -0.32 11.91
CA GLU A 264 17.40 1.15 11.93
C GLU A 264 16.10 1.88 11.59
N MET A 265 15.06 1.15 11.26
CA MET A 265 13.75 1.71 10.94
C MET A 265 13.24 2.57 12.11
N GLY A 266 12.95 3.84 11.83
CA GLY A 266 12.53 4.80 12.86
C GLY A 266 13.65 5.56 13.58
N LEU A 267 14.91 5.20 13.40
CA LEU A 267 16.03 5.88 14.05
C LEU A 267 16.50 7.13 13.30
N ASN A 268 16.42 7.13 11.97
CA ASN A 268 16.86 8.24 11.12
C ASN A 268 15.65 8.97 10.51
N LYS A 269 15.51 10.24 10.82
CA LYS A 269 14.42 11.10 10.36
C LYS A 269 14.49 11.49 8.87
N GLU A 270 15.57 11.16 8.18
CA GLU A 270 15.76 11.47 6.75
C GLU A 270 15.93 10.20 5.90
N ALA A 271 15.58 9.05 6.44
CA ALA A 271 15.80 7.76 5.79
C ALA A 271 14.85 7.49 4.62
N SER A 272 13.69 8.13 4.59
CA SER A 272 12.68 7.91 3.54
C SER A 272 12.48 9.14 2.66
N ARG A 273 12.20 8.87 1.37
CA ARG A 273 11.90 9.91 0.39
C ARG A 273 10.90 9.41 -0.65
N ILE A 274 10.33 10.32 -1.38
CA ILE A 274 9.46 10.08 -2.53
C ILE A 274 10.28 10.39 -3.78
N GLU A 275 10.31 9.46 -4.70
CA GLU A 275 10.90 9.62 -6.03
C GLU A 275 9.79 9.50 -7.07
N THR A 276 9.98 10.08 -8.25
CA THR A 276 9.00 10.01 -9.34
C THR A 276 9.64 9.54 -10.63
N VAL A 277 8.84 8.90 -11.45
CA VAL A 277 9.19 8.55 -12.83
C VAL A 277 7.94 8.59 -13.71
N ARG A 278 8.10 9.03 -14.95
CA ARG A 278 7.04 8.99 -15.96
C ARG A 278 6.91 7.58 -16.54
N VAL A 279 5.68 7.09 -16.63
CA VAL A 279 5.35 5.77 -17.14
C VAL A 279 4.41 5.86 -18.35
N ASP A 280 4.43 4.80 -19.18
CA ASP A 280 3.68 4.79 -20.45
C ASP A 280 2.17 4.56 -20.23
N VAL A 281 1.79 3.84 -19.18
CA VAL A 281 0.41 3.47 -18.84
C VAL A 281 -0.05 4.21 -17.59
N PRO A 282 -1.17 4.97 -17.66
CA PRO A 282 -1.64 5.76 -16.52
C PRO A 282 -2.30 4.90 -15.43
N ALA A 283 -2.69 5.55 -14.34
CA ALA A 283 -3.45 4.95 -13.25
C ALA A 283 -4.71 4.24 -13.74
N GLY A 284 -4.96 3.04 -13.22
CA GLY A 284 -6.05 2.14 -13.63
C GLY A 284 -7.27 2.16 -12.73
N GLY A 285 -7.29 2.98 -11.71
CA GLY A 285 -8.39 3.02 -10.76
C GLY A 285 -8.12 3.95 -9.60
N SER A 286 -9.04 3.95 -8.64
CA SER A 286 -8.82 4.60 -7.35
C SER A 286 -8.10 3.63 -6.43
N PRO A 287 -7.01 4.04 -5.81
CA PRO A 287 -6.40 3.28 -4.75
C PRO A 287 -7.29 3.27 -3.52
#